data_d8600919627bdcb039d0256cf06b6b2e
#
_entry.id   d8600919627bdcb039d0256cf06b6b2e
#
_cell.length_a   1.000
_cell.length_b   1.000
_cell.length_c   1.000
_cell.angle_alpha   90.00
_cell.angle_beta   90.00
_cell.angle_gamma   90.00
#
_symmetry.space_group_name_H-M   'P 1'
#
loop_
_entity.id
_entity.type
_entity.pdbx_description
1 polymer ?
#
loop_
_entity_poly.entity_id
_entity_poly.type
_entity_poly.pdbx_seq_one_letter_code
_entity_poly.pdbx_strand_id
1 'polypeptide(L)'
;MDSLDLQVLQQARDWRATGQPVWLVTVIETWGSAPRPPGALLAMRGDGLVVGSVSGGCVEDDLIDRVRKGERVGKPSLINYGVSKEEAARFGLPCGGNLRLVQEPLTDTDWVDEVLTRTARHELVARRLDLNTGGVSIEPAARGEAFQFDGTQLRALFGPRWRLLIIGAGQLSRAVAQMALALDFE
;
A
#
# COMPACT_ATOMS: atom_id res chain seq x y z
N MET A 1 -1.71 -7.91 -8.48
CA MET A 1 -1.14 -7.20 -7.32
C MET A 1 -0.23 -6.14 -7.89
N ASP A 2 -0.23 -4.97 -7.31
CA ASP A 2 0.52 -3.83 -7.84
C ASP A 2 1.98 -3.96 -7.40
N SER A 3 2.95 -3.91 -8.31
CA SER A 3 4.37 -3.92 -7.97
C SER A 3 4.78 -2.67 -7.20
N LEU A 4 3.97 -1.61 -7.33
CA LEU A 4 4.15 -0.39 -6.55
C LEU A 4 4.15 -0.68 -5.04
N ASP A 5 3.29 -1.59 -4.56
CA ASP A 5 3.24 -1.91 -3.14
C ASP A 5 4.52 -2.61 -2.64
N LEU A 6 5.17 -3.43 -3.48
CA LEU A 6 6.49 -3.99 -3.16
C LEU A 6 7.59 -2.92 -3.14
N GLN A 7 7.54 -1.95 -4.06
CA GLN A 7 8.45 -0.81 -4.07
C GLN A 7 8.26 0.06 -2.82
N VAL A 8 7.01 0.26 -2.39
CA VAL A 8 6.69 0.97 -1.15
C VAL A 8 7.33 0.28 0.05
N LEU A 9 7.18 -1.04 0.17
CA LEU A 9 7.77 -1.81 1.26
C LEU A 9 9.31 -1.75 1.23
N GLN A 10 9.91 -1.89 0.06
CA GLN A 10 11.36 -1.79 -0.11
C GLN A 10 11.90 -0.43 0.34
N GLN A 11 11.27 0.65 -0.11
CA GLN A 11 11.68 2.00 0.25
C GLN A 11 11.47 2.27 1.75
N ALA A 12 10.37 1.80 2.33
CA ALA A 12 10.10 1.92 3.76
C ALA A 12 11.18 1.23 4.60
N ARG A 13 11.56 0.01 4.23
CA ARG A 13 12.66 -0.75 4.84
C ARG A 13 13.99 0.02 4.75
N ASP A 14 14.32 0.54 3.56
CA ASP A 14 15.58 1.26 3.33
C ASP A 14 15.64 2.55 4.18
N TRP A 15 14.54 3.26 4.33
CA TRP A 15 14.46 4.40 5.24
C TRP A 15 14.64 3.99 6.70
N ARG A 16 14.04 2.88 7.13
CA ARG A 16 14.23 2.34 8.49
C ARG A 16 15.68 1.94 8.76
N ALA A 17 16.35 1.32 7.80
CA ALA A 17 17.75 0.93 7.90
C ALA A 17 18.68 2.14 8.11
N THR A 18 18.29 3.35 7.65
CA THR A 18 19.02 4.60 7.92
C THR A 18 18.58 5.30 9.21
N GLY A 19 17.81 4.63 10.07
CA GLY A 19 17.34 5.17 11.35
C GLY A 19 16.19 6.17 11.26
N GLN A 20 15.57 6.33 10.09
CA GLN A 20 14.46 7.25 9.91
C GLN A 20 13.16 6.69 10.50
N PRO A 21 12.32 7.50 11.14
CA PRO A 21 10.98 7.09 11.50
C PRO A 21 10.12 6.95 10.23
N VAL A 22 9.39 5.82 10.13
CA VAL A 22 8.55 5.51 8.97
C VAL A 22 7.20 5.02 9.45
N TRP A 23 6.16 5.42 8.74
CA TRP A 23 4.79 4.91 8.88
C TRP A 23 4.35 4.32 7.57
N LEU A 24 3.60 3.23 7.67
CA LEU A 24 2.83 2.68 6.56
C LEU A 24 1.38 3.13 6.68
N VAL A 25 0.78 3.42 5.54
CA VAL A 25 -0.65 3.73 5.43
C VAL A 25 -1.25 2.78 4.41
N THR A 26 -2.28 2.04 4.85
CA THR A 26 -2.97 1.04 4.01
C THR A 26 -4.41 1.47 3.77
N VAL A 27 -4.85 1.44 2.53
CA VAL A 27 -6.26 1.60 2.18
C VAL A 27 -7.03 0.37 2.66
N ILE A 28 -8.04 0.54 3.54
CA ILE A 28 -8.86 -0.57 4.02
C ILE A 28 -10.25 -0.57 3.43
N GLU A 29 -10.79 0.60 3.10
CA GLU A 29 -12.11 0.73 2.50
C GLU A 29 -12.18 1.98 1.65
N THR A 30 -12.84 1.87 0.50
CA THR A 30 -13.09 2.96 -0.42
C THR A 30 -14.55 2.95 -0.84
N TRP A 31 -15.15 4.10 -0.96
CA TRP A 31 -16.51 4.27 -1.45
C TRP A 31 -16.54 5.22 -2.65
N GLY A 32 -17.24 4.85 -3.70
CA GLY A 32 -17.27 5.63 -4.95
C GLY A 32 -16.07 5.32 -5.87
N SER A 33 -15.72 6.26 -6.75
CA SER A 33 -14.59 6.12 -7.69
C SER A 33 -13.27 6.51 -7.03
N ALA A 34 -12.78 5.65 -6.14
CA ALA A 34 -11.45 5.84 -5.54
C ALA A 34 -10.35 5.39 -6.52
N PRO A 35 -9.25 6.16 -6.64
CA PRO A 35 -8.16 5.84 -7.57
C PRO A 35 -7.31 4.65 -7.10
N ARG A 36 -7.36 4.31 -5.81
CA ARG A 36 -6.58 3.20 -5.23
C ARG A 36 -7.50 2.19 -4.54
N PRO A 37 -7.34 0.88 -4.79
CA PRO A 37 -8.17 -0.16 -4.18
C PRO A 37 -7.75 -0.44 -2.71
N PRO A 38 -8.62 -1.14 -1.94
CA PRO A 38 -8.21 -1.71 -0.66
C PRO A 38 -6.96 -2.58 -0.79
N GLY A 39 -6.03 -2.43 0.16
CA GLY A 39 -4.71 -3.05 0.14
C GLY A 39 -3.60 -2.17 -0.43
N ALA A 40 -3.92 -1.08 -1.15
CA ALA A 40 -2.91 -0.15 -1.65
C ALA A 40 -2.13 0.51 -0.51
N LEU A 41 -0.84 0.73 -0.73
CA LEU A 41 0.10 1.20 0.28
C LEU A 41 0.68 2.57 -0.04
N LEU A 42 0.96 3.30 1.04
CA LEU A 42 1.82 4.48 1.09
C LEU A 42 2.81 4.29 2.23
N ALA A 43 4.09 4.53 2.01
CA ALA A 43 5.06 4.72 3.08
C ALA A 43 5.37 6.20 3.24
N MET A 44 5.48 6.63 4.49
CA MET A 44 5.74 8.02 4.84
C MET A 44 6.90 8.11 5.83
N ARG A 45 7.89 8.92 5.50
CA ARG A 45 9.05 9.20 6.35
C ARG A 45 8.79 10.38 7.27
N GLY A 46 9.54 10.46 8.36
CA GLY A 46 9.34 11.48 9.40
C GLY A 46 9.53 12.95 8.99
N ASP A 47 10.12 13.22 7.84
CA ASP A 47 10.25 14.56 7.24
C ASP A 47 9.13 14.87 6.22
N GLY A 48 8.21 13.93 5.99
CA GLY A 48 7.11 14.05 5.05
C GLY A 48 7.42 13.58 3.62
N LEU A 49 8.55 12.90 3.40
CA LEU A 49 8.78 12.22 2.12
C LEU A 49 7.89 10.98 2.04
N VAL A 50 7.25 10.76 0.90
CA VAL A 50 6.32 9.65 0.67
C VAL A 50 6.68 8.84 -0.56
N VAL A 51 6.29 7.57 -0.56
CA VAL A 51 6.31 6.67 -1.72
C VAL A 51 5.03 5.84 -1.70
N GLY A 52 4.46 5.58 -2.87
CA GLY A 52 3.14 4.97 -3.01
C GLY A 52 2.01 6.00 -3.03
N SER A 53 0.78 5.53 -2.95
CA SER A 53 -0.41 6.41 -2.96
C SER A 53 -1.63 5.70 -2.38
N VAL A 54 -2.49 6.46 -1.71
CA VAL A 54 -3.78 6.00 -1.14
C VAL A 54 -4.98 6.68 -1.78
N SER A 55 -4.80 7.89 -2.34
CA SER A 55 -5.90 8.68 -2.93
C SER A 55 -5.54 9.37 -4.25
N GLY A 56 -4.25 9.60 -4.49
CA GLY A 56 -3.74 10.31 -5.65
C GLY A 56 -3.64 11.84 -5.47
N GLY A 57 -3.58 12.35 -4.23
CA GLY A 57 -3.33 13.78 -4.03
C GLY A 57 -3.65 14.32 -2.64
N CYS A 58 -4.83 14.91 -2.43
CA CYS A 58 -5.14 15.74 -1.26
C CYS A 58 -5.05 15.01 0.09
N VAL A 59 -5.31 13.71 0.14
CA VAL A 59 -5.19 12.92 1.38
C VAL A 59 -3.72 12.74 1.74
N GLU A 60 -2.88 12.51 0.76
CA GLU A 60 -1.42 12.43 0.93
C GLU A 60 -0.87 13.75 1.50
N ASP A 61 -1.33 14.88 1.00
CA ASP A 61 -0.92 16.21 1.50
C ASP A 61 -1.30 16.40 2.97
N ASP A 62 -2.52 16.00 3.39
CA ASP A 62 -2.94 16.06 4.79
C ASP A 62 -2.07 15.15 5.68
N LEU A 63 -1.79 13.93 5.25
CA LEU A 63 -0.93 13.00 5.98
C LEU A 63 0.49 13.55 6.14
N ILE A 64 1.05 14.14 5.09
CA ILE A 64 2.36 14.80 5.10
C ILE A 64 2.36 15.98 6.10
N ASP A 65 1.33 16.81 6.05
CA ASP A 65 1.20 17.95 6.94
C ASP A 65 1.10 17.53 8.41
N ARG A 66 0.38 16.47 8.73
CA ARG A 66 0.31 15.90 10.08
C ARG A 66 1.68 15.50 10.60
N VAL A 67 2.44 14.74 9.79
CA VAL A 67 3.79 14.30 10.16
C VAL A 67 4.73 15.48 10.34
N ARG A 68 4.69 16.50 9.47
CA ARG A 68 5.49 17.73 9.59
C ARG A 68 5.15 18.54 10.83
N LYS A 69 3.89 18.53 11.27
CA LYS A 69 3.44 19.14 12.52
C LYS A 69 3.80 18.31 13.75
N GLY A 70 4.46 17.17 13.57
CA GLY A 70 4.94 16.34 14.67
C GLY A 70 3.92 15.33 15.18
N GLU A 71 2.79 15.13 14.49
CA GLU A 71 1.86 14.04 14.83
C GLU A 71 2.56 12.70 14.61
N ARG A 72 2.69 11.94 15.69
CA ARG A 72 3.37 10.62 15.69
C ARG A 72 2.39 9.55 16.12
N VAL A 73 2.13 8.62 15.24
CA VAL A 73 1.33 7.44 15.57
C VAL A 73 2.26 6.39 16.14
N GLY A 74 2.03 5.99 17.39
CA GLY A 74 2.86 4.98 18.08
C GLY A 74 2.33 3.55 17.99
N LYS A 75 1.10 3.38 17.50
CA LYS A 75 0.43 2.09 17.28
C LYS A 75 -0.50 2.19 16.07
N PRO A 76 -0.92 1.05 15.47
CA PRO A 76 -1.89 1.08 14.37
C PRO A 76 -3.15 1.85 14.75
N SER A 77 -3.63 2.70 13.86
CA SER A 77 -4.82 3.53 14.07
C SER A 77 -5.60 3.71 12.79
N LEU A 78 -6.92 3.87 12.94
CA LEU A 78 -7.83 4.14 11.84
C LEU A 78 -7.91 5.64 11.55
N ILE A 79 -7.87 5.99 10.27
CA ILE A 79 -8.11 7.35 9.77
C ILE A 79 -9.26 7.28 8.78
N ASN A 80 -10.21 8.21 8.92
CA ASN A 80 -11.37 8.31 8.03
C ASN A 80 -11.36 9.67 7.36
N TYR A 81 -11.58 9.69 6.05
CA TYR A 81 -11.72 10.90 5.23
C TYR A 81 -13.07 10.88 4.51
N GLY A 82 -13.69 12.07 4.33
CA GLY A 82 -14.92 12.21 3.58
C GLY A 82 -16.20 11.88 4.35
N VAL A 83 -16.16 11.97 5.69
CA VAL A 83 -17.32 11.72 6.57
C VAL A 83 -18.44 12.76 6.36
N SER A 84 -18.10 14.01 5.97
CA SER A 84 -19.04 15.05 5.61
C SER A 84 -18.89 15.49 4.14
N LYS A 85 -19.93 16.14 3.58
CA LYS A 85 -19.85 16.69 2.22
C LYS A 85 -18.78 17.77 2.09
N GLU A 86 -18.61 18.58 3.11
CA GLU A 86 -17.61 19.64 3.19
C GLU A 86 -16.21 19.04 3.21
N GLU A 87 -16.01 17.99 3.99
CA GLU A 87 -14.75 17.28 4.09
C GLU A 87 -14.42 16.53 2.78
N ALA A 88 -15.41 15.87 2.18
CA ALA A 88 -15.26 15.24 0.88
C ALA A 88 -14.84 16.24 -0.22
N ALA A 89 -15.43 17.44 -0.22
CA ALA A 89 -15.04 18.51 -1.14
C ALA A 89 -13.61 19.01 -0.89
N ARG A 90 -13.21 19.17 0.39
CA ARG A 90 -11.87 19.60 0.79
C ARG A 90 -10.77 18.62 0.32
N PHE A 91 -11.05 17.33 0.39
CA PHE A 91 -10.10 16.28 0.00
C PHE A 91 -10.25 15.79 -1.45
N GLY A 92 -10.94 16.55 -2.29
CA GLY A 92 -11.09 16.20 -3.70
C GLY A 92 -11.86 14.90 -3.94
N LEU A 93 -12.80 14.56 -3.04
CA LEU A 93 -13.70 13.41 -3.13
C LEU A 93 -15.11 13.86 -3.63
N PRO A 94 -15.23 14.37 -4.87
CA PRO A 94 -16.41 15.10 -5.33
C PRO A 94 -17.70 14.24 -5.36
N CYS A 95 -17.56 12.93 -5.32
CA CYS A 95 -18.69 11.98 -5.35
C CYS A 95 -19.19 11.60 -3.94
N GLY A 96 -18.78 12.33 -2.88
CA GLY A 96 -19.14 11.98 -1.50
C GLY A 96 -18.48 10.67 -1.05
N GLY A 97 -17.33 10.34 -1.62
CA GLY A 97 -16.59 9.12 -1.28
C GLY A 97 -16.02 9.14 0.12
N ASN A 98 -16.09 8.02 0.81
CA ASN A 98 -15.38 7.79 2.05
C ASN A 98 -14.10 7.00 1.74
N LEU A 99 -13.00 7.40 2.38
CA LEU A 99 -11.74 6.67 2.35
C LEU A 99 -11.35 6.34 3.79
N ARG A 100 -11.17 5.05 4.07
CA ARG A 100 -10.70 4.57 5.37
C ARG A 100 -9.31 3.99 5.24
N LEU A 101 -8.44 4.41 6.12
CA LEU A 101 -7.04 4.04 6.13
C LEU A 101 -6.66 3.43 7.49
N VAL A 102 -5.68 2.55 7.49
CA VAL A 102 -4.90 2.18 8.67
C VAL A 102 -3.53 2.83 8.54
N GLN A 103 -3.15 3.63 9.53
CA GLN A 103 -1.79 4.14 9.68
C GLN A 103 -1.09 3.40 10.81
N GLU A 104 0.12 2.92 10.57
CA GLU A 104 0.91 2.16 11.54
C GLU A 104 2.38 2.59 11.53
N PRO A 105 3.08 2.58 12.67
CA PRO A 105 4.52 2.79 12.71
C PRO A 105 5.23 1.54 12.18
N LEU A 106 6.21 1.70 11.31
CA LEU A 106 7.09 0.61 10.90
C LEU A 106 8.23 0.49 11.92
N THR A 107 8.03 -0.31 12.96
CA THR A 107 9.01 -0.50 14.04
C THR A 107 9.96 -1.65 13.77
N ASP A 108 9.49 -2.69 13.12
CA ASP A 108 10.20 -3.90 12.73
C ASP A 108 10.11 -4.10 11.23
N THR A 109 11.20 -4.51 10.60
CA THR A 109 11.29 -4.73 9.14
C THR A 109 11.48 -6.21 8.77
N ASP A 110 11.58 -7.13 9.72
CA ASP A 110 11.80 -8.56 9.45
C ASP A 110 10.68 -9.13 8.57
N TRP A 111 9.43 -8.76 8.86
CA TRP A 111 8.29 -9.17 8.04
C TRP A 111 8.34 -8.58 6.61
N VAL A 112 8.91 -7.37 6.44
CA VAL A 112 9.09 -6.77 5.11
C VAL A 112 10.09 -7.58 4.31
N ASP A 113 11.23 -7.94 4.92
CA ASP A 113 12.25 -8.77 4.28
C ASP A 113 11.72 -10.15 3.93
N GLU A 114 10.86 -10.75 4.78
CA GLU A 114 10.19 -12.00 4.48
C GLU A 114 9.26 -11.86 3.26
N VAL A 115 8.42 -10.83 3.22
CA VAL A 115 7.52 -10.57 2.06
C VAL A 115 8.34 -10.40 0.79
N LEU A 116 9.38 -9.55 0.79
CA LEU A 116 10.22 -9.30 -0.37
C LEU A 116 10.95 -10.57 -0.84
N THR A 117 11.47 -11.35 0.09
CA THR A 117 12.16 -12.61 -0.22
C THR A 117 11.23 -13.65 -0.83
N ARG A 118 10.04 -13.82 -0.25
CA ARG A 118 9.07 -14.82 -0.72
C ARG A 118 8.46 -14.43 -2.05
N THR A 119 8.13 -13.16 -2.25
CA THR A 119 7.62 -12.68 -3.54
C THR A 119 8.65 -12.76 -4.66
N ALA A 120 9.94 -12.55 -4.37
CA ALA A 120 11.03 -12.77 -5.31
C ALA A 120 11.18 -14.26 -5.71
N ARG A 121 10.74 -15.20 -4.87
CA ARG A 121 10.63 -16.64 -5.18
C ARG A 121 9.31 -17.02 -5.83
N HIS A 122 8.53 -16.03 -6.29
CA HIS A 122 7.21 -16.19 -6.87
C HIS A 122 6.15 -16.81 -5.94
N GLU A 123 6.35 -16.68 -4.62
CA GLU A 123 5.35 -17.09 -3.65
C GLU A 123 4.30 -15.97 -3.45
N LEU A 124 3.04 -16.39 -3.23
CA LEU A 124 1.97 -15.51 -2.81
C LEU A 124 1.87 -15.59 -1.29
N VAL A 125 1.91 -14.44 -0.63
CA VAL A 125 1.87 -14.33 0.83
C VAL A 125 0.81 -13.35 1.28
N ALA A 126 0.28 -13.57 2.48
CA ALA A 126 -0.57 -12.62 3.16
C ALA A 126 0.14 -12.07 4.39
N ARG A 127 0.11 -10.76 4.55
CA ARG A 127 0.48 -10.07 5.77
C ARG A 127 -0.77 -9.86 6.61
N ARG A 128 -0.74 -10.32 7.84
CA ARG A 128 -1.77 -10.05 8.84
C ARG A 128 -1.24 -9.05 9.86
N LEU A 129 -2.00 -7.99 10.12
CA LEU A 129 -1.71 -6.99 11.15
C LEU A 129 -2.85 -6.98 12.14
N ASP A 130 -2.54 -7.10 13.42
CA ASP A 130 -3.47 -6.88 14.51
C ASP A 130 -3.39 -5.40 14.96
N LEU A 131 -4.49 -4.66 14.86
CA LEU A 131 -4.51 -3.23 15.17
C LEU A 131 -4.40 -2.94 16.66
N ASN A 132 -4.77 -3.88 17.52
CA ASN A 132 -4.72 -3.68 18.97
C ASN A 132 -3.29 -3.80 19.50
N THR A 133 -2.55 -4.78 18.98
CA THR A 133 -1.21 -5.13 19.45
C THR A 133 -0.10 -4.53 18.56
N GLY A 134 -0.39 -4.25 17.30
CA GLY A 134 0.60 -3.93 16.26
C GLY A 134 1.39 -5.16 15.79
N GLY A 135 0.99 -6.36 16.23
CA GLY A 135 1.63 -7.61 15.84
C GLY A 135 1.43 -7.91 14.36
N VAL A 136 2.51 -8.31 13.68
CA VAL A 136 2.50 -8.69 12.27
C VAL A 136 2.88 -10.16 12.13
N SER A 137 2.20 -10.88 11.24
CA SER A 137 2.58 -12.23 10.83
C SER A 137 2.45 -12.39 9.31
N ILE A 138 3.29 -13.24 8.73
CA ILE A 138 3.27 -13.60 7.33
C ILE A 138 2.83 -15.05 7.19
N GLU A 139 1.85 -15.27 6.32
CA GLU A 139 1.28 -16.60 6.07
C GLU A 139 1.24 -16.89 4.56
N PRO A 140 1.23 -18.16 4.13
CA PRO A 140 0.97 -18.50 2.73
C PRO A 140 -0.42 -18.00 2.32
N ALA A 141 -0.52 -17.57 1.05
CA ALA A 141 -1.80 -17.18 0.47
C ALA A 141 -2.04 -17.93 -0.86
N ALA A 142 -3.30 -18.06 -1.24
CA ALA A 142 -3.72 -18.72 -2.46
C ALA A 142 -4.20 -17.72 -3.52
N ARG A 143 -4.16 -18.12 -4.80
CA ARG A 143 -4.73 -17.31 -5.87
C ARG A 143 -6.24 -17.16 -5.68
N GLY A 144 -6.75 -15.96 -5.92
CA GLY A 144 -8.17 -15.64 -5.79
C GLY A 144 -8.58 -15.15 -4.40
N GLU A 145 -7.68 -15.21 -3.42
CA GLU A 145 -7.92 -14.52 -2.16
C GLU A 145 -7.88 -13.00 -2.36
N ALA A 146 -8.60 -12.26 -1.53
CA ALA A 146 -8.69 -10.80 -1.58
C ALA A 146 -8.20 -10.18 -0.27
N PHE A 147 -7.95 -8.88 -0.31
CA PHE A 147 -7.75 -8.07 0.88
C PHE A 147 -8.93 -8.23 1.85
N GLN A 148 -8.66 -8.29 3.16
CA GLN A 148 -9.67 -8.42 4.21
C GLN A 148 -9.39 -7.46 5.35
N PHE A 149 -10.46 -6.91 5.91
CA PHE A 149 -10.43 -6.12 7.12
C PHE A 149 -11.70 -6.40 7.94
N ASP A 150 -11.56 -6.79 9.21
CA ASP A 150 -12.68 -7.14 10.08
C ASP A 150 -12.95 -6.10 11.20
N GLY A 151 -12.24 -4.97 11.17
CA GLY A 151 -12.31 -3.93 12.19
C GLY A 151 -11.15 -3.97 13.19
N THR A 152 -10.51 -5.10 13.37
CA THR A 152 -9.39 -5.32 14.31
C THR A 152 -8.16 -5.90 13.65
N GLN A 153 -8.36 -6.65 12.58
CA GLN A 153 -7.29 -7.29 11.83
C GLN A 153 -7.38 -6.91 10.35
N LEU A 154 -6.22 -6.62 9.79
CA LEU A 154 -6.01 -6.35 8.38
C LEU A 154 -5.25 -7.55 7.80
N ARG A 155 -5.70 -8.06 6.65
CA ARG A 155 -5.00 -9.08 5.88
C ARG A 155 -4.77 -8.58 4.45
N ALA A 156 -3.52 -8.25 4.13
CA ALA A 156 -3.09 -7.75 2.83
C ALA A 156 -2.28 -8.82 2.08
N LEU A 157 -2.48 -8.91 0.77
CA LEU A 157 -1.84 -9.90 -0.07
C LEU A 157 -0.64 -9.29 -0.80
N PHE A 158 0.45 -10.04 -0.89
CA PHE A 158 1.63 -9.71 -1.66
C PHE A 158 2.02 -10.88 -2.53
N GLY A 159 2.43 -10.62 -3.76
CA GLY A 159 2.79 -11.68 -4.68
C GLY A 159 3.75 -11.19 -5.76
N PRO A 160 4.21 -12.12 -6.61
CA PRO A 160 5.10 -11.81 -7.72
C PRO A 160 4.39 -10.94 -8.76
N ARG A 161 5.19 -10.32 -9.60
CA ARG A 161 4.71 -9.64 -10.79
C ARG A 161 3.93 -10.57 -11.70
N TRP A 162 3.02 -10.03 -12.47
CA TRP A 162 2.32 -10.76 -13.50
C TRP A 162 3.28 -11.11 -14.63
N ARG A 163 3.22 -12.35 -15.09
CA ARG A 163 4.00 -12.80 -16.24
C ARG A 163 3.14 -12.77 -17.50
N LEU A 164 3.67 -12.18 -18.55
CA LEU A 164 3.06 -12.18 -19.88
C LEU A 164 3.90 -13.03 -20.82
N LEU A 165 3.34 -14.18 -21.26
CA LEU A 165 3.95 -14.97 -22.32
C LEU A 165 3.45 -14.47 -23.67
N ILE A 166 4.38 -14.01 -24.53
CA ILE A 166 4.09 -13.58 -25.89
C ILE A 166 4.61 -14.64 -26.85
N ILE A 167 3.70 -15.26 -27.61
CA ILE A 167 4.07 -16.23 -28.65
C ILE A 167 4.05 -15.53 -30.01
N GLY A 168 5.23 -15.29 -30.56
CA GLY A 168 5.46 -14.59 -31.81
C GLY A 168 6.58 -13.57 -31.70
N ALA A 169 7.14 -13.13 -32.84
CA ALA A 169 8.31 -12.25 -32.91
C ALA A 169 8.11 -11.07 -33.89
N GLY A 170 6.86 -10.71 -34.17
CA GLY A 170 6.54 -9.61 -35.08
C GLY A 170 6.59 -8.24 -34.41
N GLN A 171 6.31 -7.20 -35.19
CA GLN A 171 6.27 -5.81 -34.70
C GLN A 171 5.25 -5.63 -33.57
N LEU A 172 4.08 -6.27 -33.67
CA LEU A 172 3.06 -6.23 -32.63
C LEU A 172 3.55 -6.81 -31.32
N SER A 173 4.23 -7.98 -31.36
CA SER A 173 4.81 -8.62 -30.17
C SER A 173 5.79 -7.68 -29.45
N ARG A 174 6.59 -6.95 -30.21
CA ARG A 174 7.54 -5.96 -29.67
C ARG A 174 6.81 -4.80 -28.97
N ALA A 175 5.75 -4.26 -29.57
CA ALA A 175 4.96 -3.18 -29.00
C ALA A 175 4.26 -3.63 -27.71
N VAL A 176 3.65 -4.84 -27.73
CA VAL A 176 3.00 -5.41 -26.54
C VAL A 176 4.02 -5.65 -25.42
N ALA A 177 5.21 -6.17 -25.72
CA ALA A 177 6.26 -6.36 -24.73
C ALA A 177 6.69 -5.04 -24.07
N GLN A 178 6.86 -3.96 -24.86
CA GLN A 178 7.20 -2.65 -24.33
C GLN A 178 6.11 -2.08 -23.42
N MET A 179 4.83 -2.25 -23.79
CA MET A 179 3.70 -1.83 -22.95
C MET A 179 3.61 -2.68 -21.68
N ALA A 180 3.81 -3.99 -21.79
CA ALA A 180 3.80 -4.90 -20.65
C ALA A 180 4.88 -4.54 -19.63
N LEU A 181 6.10 -4.26 -20.07
CA LEU A 181 7.19 -3.79 -19.20
C LEU A 181 6.86 -2.46 -18.53
N ALA A 182 6.21 -1.52 -19.24
CA ALA A 182 5.77 -0.25 -18.66
C ALA A 182 4.64 -0.42 -17.63
N LEU A 183 3.85 -1.51 -17.75
CA LEU A 183 2.80 -1.92 -16.81
C LEU A 183 3.31 -2.93 -15.76
N ASP A 184 4.64 -3.12 -15.68
CA ASP A 184 5.33 -3.94 -14.71
C ASP A 184 4.99 -5.44 -14.78
N PHE A 185 4.70 -5.94 -15.97
CA PHE A 185 4.70 -7.37 -16.27
C PHE A 185 6.13 -7.91 -16.44
N GLU A 186 6.33 -9.18 -16.14
CA GLU A 186 7.54 -9.96 -16.48
C GLU A 186 7.29 -10.85 -17.70
#